data_9973cbe2434dd4bf9c2c0f0fe8afb47a
#
_entry.id   9973cbe2434dd4bf9c2c0f0fe8afb47a
#
_cell.length_a   1.000
_cell.length_b   1.000
_cell.length_c   1.000
_cell.angle_alpha   90.00
_cell.angle_beta   90.00
_cell.angle_gamma   90.00
#
_symmetry.space_group_name_H-M   'P 1'
#
loop_
_entity.id
_entity.type
_entity.pdbx_description
1 polymer ?
#
loop_
_entity_poly.entity_id
_entity_poly.type
_entity_poly.pdbx_seq_one_letter_code
_entity_poly.pdbx_strand_id
1 'polypeptide(L)'
;MQSPIFGKVGSAEPVPLRFLGFGLFWSWLFLVAVTPSALFEALECSGRIPFEMAELALRSAALLCILVISARHLPAHKSVKALLCCAFLAGSATTPLLLAFGSNPSFALAGAVLAAAADASLFLLWLSFFGYMRLGDALAMLVLSYAAGSVLFLAIVALGRNAMIACATFFPAASCTAFFLSARLYAERTGEAGFLENDEEKGAASEGAPANTQSGAMPTGNTLSRSLTRMTVCLAIYAAVFAAHCSTTFFTGQVADGNLAVEPVCMILLACAYLVLSRQGSHGGNTYALYRACAPLLGLGVAIDSLGGPSQLAFAFVSLGYLTFEVLALNDYCNIIHAARASLLHSMARARLAISLGMVGGWCVGFFMPTEFMGAVPILSLLVVLLCATQLFSDHDVSTVNALADDRAVAEASSSGLSRASALAEFAKAQNLSQRETEVFVYLAEGRTTSYIASKLFVAESTVRAHVHSIYQKAQVSSRMELLDAFEEYWESQLGASR
;
A
#
# COMPACT_ATOMS: atom_id res chain seq x y z
N MET A 1 25.18 16.08 2.56
CA MET A 1 24.08 15.40 3.28
C MET A 1 22.92 15.26 2.32
N GLN A 2 22.88 14.22 1.52
CA GLN A 2 21.75 13.89 0.62
C GLN A 2 20.89 12.87 1.38
N SER A 3 19.58 13.13 1.44
CA SER A 3 18.64 12.31 2.18
C SER A 3 18.55 10.91 1.53
N PRO A 4 18.63 9.81 2.30
CA PRO A 4 18.54 8.45 1.77
C PRO A 4 17.15 8.04 1.26
N ILE A 5 16.15 8.93 1.36
CA ILE A 5 14.77 8.70 0.92
C ILE A 5 14.62 8.85 -0.60
N PHE A 6 15.50 9.65 -1.19
CA PHE A 6 15.61 9.80 -2.63
C PHE A 6 17.01 9.31 -3.00
N GLY A 7 17.21 8.00 -3.08
CA GLY A 7 18.38 7.42 -3.72
C GLY A 7 18.58 8.15 -5.04
N LYS A 8 19.82 8.43 -5.44
CA LYS A 8 20.16 9.12 -6.69
C LYS A 8 19.32 8.55 -7.83
N VAL A 9 18.16 9.16 -8.03
CA VAL A 9 17.35 8.94 -9.21
C VAL A 9 18.13 9.60 -10.33
N GLY A 10 18.81 8.79 -11.11
CA GLY A 10 19.43 9.25 -12.34
C GLY A 10 18.35 9.92 -13.18
N SER A 11 18.56 11.19 -13.50
CA SER A 11 17.76 12.04 -14.38
C SER A 11 16.25 12.08 -14.14
N ALA A 12 15.83 13.13 -13.42
CA ALA A 12 14.51 13.80 -13.48
C ALA A 12 13.26 12.92 -13.59
N GLU A 13 13.01 12.05 -12.61
CA GLU A 13 11.68 11.50 -12.44
C GLU A 13 10.77 12.52 -11.76
N PRO A 14 9.56 12.74 -12.28
CA PRO A 14 8.51 13.36 -11.49
C PRO A 14 7.93 12.32 -10.50
N VAL A 15 8.78 11.77 -9.60
CA VAL A 15 8.35 10.96 -8.46
C VAL A 15 7.17 11.62 -7.73
N PRO A 16 7.09 12.97 -7.61
CA PRO A 16 5.94 13.65 -7.04
C PRO A 16 4.62 13.33 -7.73
N LEU A 17 4.60 13.09 -9.04
CA LEU A 17 3.34 12.88 -9.78
C LEU A 17 2.59 11.62 -9.34
N ARG A 18 3.30 10.55 -8.95
CA ARG A 18 2.71 9.27 -8.56
C ARG A 18 1.97 9.37 -7.24
N PHE A 19 2.59 9.88 -6.18
CA PHE A 19 1.94 9.98 -4.89
C PHE A 19 0.96 11.17 -4.83
N LEU A 20 1.24 12.28 -5.51
CA LEU A 20 0.29 13.39 -5.61
C LEU A 20 -0.98 12.99 -6.35
N GLY A 21 -0.89 12.21 -7.43
CA GLY A 21 -2.07 11.77 -8.17
C GLY A 21 -3.05 10.97 -7.33
N PHE A 22 -2.56 10.03 -6.52
CA PHE A 22 -3.39 9.29 -5.56
C PHE A 22 -3.77 10.16 -4.36
N GLY A 23 -2.93 11.10 -3.96
CA GLY A 23 -3.25 12.11 -2.95
C GLY A 23 -4.43 13.02 -3.37
N LEU A 24 -4.54 13.40 -4.65
CA LEU A 24 -5.70 14.12 -5.19
C LEU A 24 -7.00 13.31 -5.02
N PHE A 25 -6.95 12.00 -5.28
CA PHE A 25 -8.07 11.10 -5.02
C PHE A 25 -8.47 11.10 -3.54
N TRP A 26 -7.51 11.00 -2.62
CA TRP A 26 -7.80 11.02 -1.17
C TRP A 26 -8.39 12.34 -0.71
N SER A 27 -7.85 13.48 -1.18
CA SER A 27 -8.44 14.79 -0.90
C SER A 27 -9.88 14.90 -1.41
N TRP A 28 -10.16 14.39 -2.62
CA TRP A 28 -11.51 14.34 -3.17
C TRP A 28 -12.44 13.45 -2.34
N LEU A 29 -11.96 12.28 -1.95
CA LEU A 29 -12.74 11.33 -1.15
C LEU A 29 -13.12 11.93 0.21
N PHE A 30 -12.18 12.63 0.86
CA PHE A 30 -12.47 13.36 2.10
C PHE A 30 -13.55 14.41 1.89
N LEU A 31 -13.49 15.21 0.83
CA LEU A 31 -14.45 16.26 0.58
C LEU A 31 -15.86 15.74 0.26
N VAL A 32 -15.97 14.63 -0.48
CA VAL A 32 -17.25 14.21 -1.05
C VAL A 32 -17.87 13.03 -0.30
N ALA A 33 -17.09 12.09 0.18
CA ALA A 33 -17.61 10.84 0.73
C ALA A 33 -17.34 10.65 2.23
N VAL A 34 -16.28 11.26 2.78
CA VAL A 34 -15.97 11.13 4.21
C VAL A 34 -16.55 12.28 5.02
N THR A 35 -16.54 13.48 4.46
CA THR A 35 -17.06 14.69 5.14
C THR A 35 -17.99 15.50 4.24
N PRO A 36 -19.06 14.87 3.69
CA PRO A 36 -19.94 15.57 2.75
C PRO A 36 -20.64 16.79 3.38
N SER A 37 -20.88 16.80 4.69
CA SER A 37 -21.45 17.93 5.41
C SER A 37 -20.60 19.20 5.36
N ALA A 38 -19.30 19.09 5.15
CA ALA A 38 -18.41 20.24 4.96
C ALA A 38 -18.66 20.97 3.64
N LEU A 39 -19.15 20.25 2.62
CA LEU A 39 -19.35 20.78 1.27
C LEU A 39 -20.82 20.97 0.90
N PHE A 40 -21.68 20.06 1.33
CA PHE A 40 -23.08 20.00 0.98
C PHE A 40 -23.95 20.20 2.21
N GLU A 41 -25.08 20.88 2.06
CA GLU A 41 -26.09 20.98 3.12
C GLU A 41 -26.90 19.68 3.14
N ALA A 42 -27.04 19.09 4.34
CA ALA A 42 -27.87 17.92 4.66
C ALA A 42 -28.22 16.96 3.50
N LEU A 43 -27.25 16.11 3.12
CA LEU A 43 -27.49 15.06 2.13
C LEU A 43 -28.17 13.84 2.80
N GLU A 44 -29.46 13.74 2.66
CA GLU A 44 -30.21 12.55 3.07
C GLU A 44 -30.67 11.76 1.84
N CYS A 45 -30.21 10.51 1.75
CA CYS A 45 -30.53 9.61 0.63
C CYS A 45 -31.76 8.73 0.91
N SER A 46 -32.93 9.26 1.19
CA SER A 46 -34.14 8.44 1.46
C SER A 46 -34.20 7.82 2.88
N GLY A 47 -35.26 8.08 3.60
CA GLY A 47 -35.59 7.38 4.85
C GLY A 47 -34.55 7.47 5.97
N ARG A 48 -33.83 8.59 6.11
CA ARG A 48 -32.77 8.83 7.10
C ARG A 48 -31.47 8.07 6.89
N ILE A 49 -31.21 7.53 5.71
CA ILE A 49 -29.93 6.92 5.40
C ILE A 49 -28.92 8.01 5.10
N PRO A 50 -27.82 8.14 5.86
CA PRO A 50 -26.75 9.09 5.57
C PRO A 50 -26.13 8.85 4.21
N PHE A 51 -25.65 9.91 3.57
CA PHE A 51 -25.00 9.83 2.26
C PHE A 51 -23.83 8.87 2.26
N GLU A 52 -23.01 8.89 3.32
CA GLU A 52 -21.83 8.05 3.53
C GLU A 52 -22.21 6.57 3.52
N MET A 53 -23.29 6.19 4.20
CA MET A 53 -23.76 4.80 4.24
C MET A 53 -24.28 4.36 2.86
N ALA A 54 -25.00 5.24 2.16
CA ALA A 54 -25.49 4.95 0.80
C ALA A 54 -24.32 4.79 -0.20
N GLU A 55 -23.34 5.69 -0.14
CA GLU A 55 -22.11 5.63 -0.96
C GLU A 55 -21.35 4.31 -0.73
N LEU A 56 -21.12 3.93 0.52
CA LEU A 56 -20.44 2.68 0.90
C LEU A 56 -21.15 1.44 0.36
N ALA A 57 -22.46 1.38 0.47
CA ALA A 57 -23.27 0.26 -0.06
C ALA A 57 -23.20 0.19 -1.59
N LEU A 58 -23.31 1.33 -2.26
CA LEU A 58 -23.22 1.45 -3.72
C LEU A 58 -21.82 1.15 -4.24
N ARG A 59 -20.77 1.57 -3.51
CA ARG A 59 -19.39 1.21 -3.79
C ARG A 59 -19.16 -0.29 -3.71
N SER A 60 -19.73 -0.95 -2.71
CA SER A 60 -19.67 -2.41 -2.60
C SER A 60 -20.33 -3.11 -3.78
N ALA A 61 -21.48 -2.59 -4.24
CA ALA A 61 -22.15 -3.10 -5.44
C ALA A 61 -21.31 -2.86 -6.72
N ALA A 62 -20.73 -1.67 -6.87
CA ALA A 62 -19.85 -1.36 -8.01
C ALA A 62 -18.62 -2.28 -8.06
N LEU A 63 -17.97 -2.50 -6.91
CA LEU A 63 -16.83 -3.41 -6.79
C LEU A 63 -17.20 -4.86 -7.08
N LEU A 64 -18.39 -5.31 -6.67
CA LEU A 64 -18.90 -6.63 -7.00
C LEU A 64 -19.12 -6.78 -8.52
N CYS A 65 -19.70 -5.77 -9.17
CA CYS A 65 -19.84 -5.73 -10.61
C CYS A 65 -18.48 -5.81 -11.32
N ILE A 66 -17.49 -5.02 -10.88
CA ILE A 66 -16.13 -5.05 -11.43
C ILE A 66 -15.51 -6.44 -11.25
N LEU A 67 -15.70 -7.06 -10.08
CA LEU A 67 -15.19 -8.39 -9.79
C LEU A 67 -15.78 -9.46 -10.73
N VAL A 68 -17.09 -9.43 -10.93
CA VAL A 68 -17.79 -10.35 -11.85
C VAL A 68 -17.35 -10.14 -13.30
N ILE A 69 -17.18 -8.89 -13.73
CA ILE A 69 -16.73 -8.55 -15.08
C ILE A 69 -15.28 -8.97 -15.28
N SER A 70 -14.41 -8.71 -14.33
CA SER A 70 -12.99 -9.10 -14.40
C SER A 70 -12.78 -10.62 -14.42
N ALA A 71 -13.66 -11.38 -13.78
CA ALA A 71 -13.65 -12.84 -13.84
C ALA A 71 -13.97 -13.43 -15.22
N ARG A 72 -14.58 -12.65 -16.11
CA ARG A 72 -14.95 -13.06 -17.50
C ARG A 72 -13.83 -12.86 -18.52
N HIS A 73 -12.58 -12.73 -18.08
CA HIS A 73 -11.38 -12.63 -18.93
C HIS A 73 -11.40 -11.46 -19.93
N LEU A 74 -11.93 -10.30 -19.53
CA LEU A 74 -11.71 -9.08 -20.29
C LEU A 74 -10.22 -8.71 -20.28
N PRO A 75 -9.63 -8.34 -21.45
CA PRO A 75 -8.25 -7.89 -21.50
C PRO A 75 -8.00 -6.75 -20.49
N ALA A 76 -6.91 -6.83 -19.74
CA ALA A 76 -6.59 -5.89 -18.67
C ALA A 76 -6.63 -4.42 -19.14
N HIS A 77 -6.09 -4.14 -20.34
CA HIS A 77 -6.06 -2.78 -20.92
C HIS A 77 -7.46 -2.20 -21.21
N LYS A 78 -8.44 -3.03 -21.62
CA LYS A 78 -9.83 -2.57 -21.82
C LYS A 78 -10.50 -2.24 -20.51
N SER A 79 -10.26 -3.05 -19.48
CA SER A 79 -10.76 -2.80 -18.13
C SER A 79 -10.19 -1.52 -17.54
N VAL A 80 -8.88 -1.27 -17.70
CA VAL A 80 -8.23 -0.04 -17.23
C VAL A 80 -8.78 1.20 -17.94
N LYS A 81 -8.94 1.16 -19.28
CA LYS A 81 -9.53 2.27 -20.03
C LYS A 81 -10.98 2.54 -19.61
N ALA A 82 -11.79 1.50 -19.41
CA ALA A 82 -13.17 1.63 -18.94
C ALA A 82 -13.24 2.25 -17.53
N LEU A 83 -12.39 1.79 -16.59
CA LEU A 83 -12.30 2.37 -15.25
C LEU A 83 -11.85 3.82 -15.28
N LEU A 84 -10.89 4.18 -16.14
CA LEU A 84 -10.42 5.55 -16.30
C LEU A 84 -11.52 6.47 -16.80
N CYS A 85 -12.29 6.05 -17.82
CA CYS A 85 -13.43 6.80 -18.32
C CYS A 85 -14.53 6.94 -17.26
N CYS A 86 -14.84 5.86 -16.54
CA CYS A 86 -15.81 5.86 -15.46
C CYS A 86 -15.39 6.82 -14.34
N ALA A 87 -14.17 6.74 -13.88
CA ALA A 87 -13.62 7.62 -12.84
C ALA A 87 -13.67 9.09 -13.23
N PHE A 88 -13.26 9.41 -14.46
CA PHE A 88 -13.27 10.78 -14.98
C PHE A 88 -14.70 11.35 -15.07
N LEU A 89 -15.62 10.63 -15.70
CA LEU A 89 -16.99 11.11 -15.91
C LEU A 89 -17.77 11.16 -14.60
N ALA A 90 -17.78 10.08 -13.84
CA ALA A 90 -18.54 10.01 -12.59
C ALA A 90 -17.98 10.97 -11.54
N GLY A 91 -16.65 10.99 -11.35
CA GLY A 91 -16.01 11.86 -10.37
C GLY A 91 -16.23 13.35 -10.65
N SER A 92 -16.07 13.78 -11.90
CA SER A 92 -16.28 15.17 -12.28
C SER A 92 -17.74 15.61 -12.23
N ALA A 93 -18.68 14.68 -12.42
CA ALA A 93 -20.12 14.97 -12.39
C ALA A 93 -20.71 14.99 -10.96
N THR A 94 -20.06 14.30 -10.00
CA THR A 94 -20.59 14.16 -8.62
C THR A 94 -20.82 15.51 -7.95
N THR A 95 -19.81 16.36 -7.87
CA THR A 95 -19.89 17.63 -7.15
C THR A 95 -20.88 18.61 -7.77
N PRO A 96 -20.89 18.87 -9.10
CA PRO A 96 -21.88 19.73 -9.71
C PRO A 96 -23.32 19.23 -9.51
N LEU A 97 -23.55 17.91 -9.61
CA LEU A 97 -24.87 17.32 -9.41
C LEU A 97 -25.37 17.54 -7.98
N LEU A 98 -24.53 17.27 -6.99
CA LEU A 98 -24.89 17.42 -5.58
C LEU A 98 -25.10 18.87 -5.19
N LEU A 99 -24.31 19.81 -5.71
CA LEU A 99 -24.50 21.23 -5.45
C LEU A 99 -25.79 21.79 -6.07
N ALA A 100 -26.13 21.32 -7.27
CA ALA A 100 -27.31 21.84 -7.97
C ALA A 100 -28.64 21.22 -7.47
N PHE A 101 -28.62 19.94 -7.08
CA PHE A 101 -29.85 19.16 -6.86
C PHE A 101 -29.80 18.28 -5.60
N GLY A 102 -28.75 18.33 -4.79
CA GLY A 102 -28.52 17.42 -3.64
C GLY A 102 -29.57 17.50 -2.53
N SER A 103 -30.36 18.60 -2.45
CA SER A 103 -31.49 18.70 -1.55
C SER A 103 -32.66 17.74 -1.88
N ASN A 104 -32.68 17.18 -3.10
CA ASN A 104 -33.66 16.18 -3.48
C ASN A 104 -33.06 14.78 -3.26
N PRO A 105 -33.72 13.89 -2.48
CA PRO A 105 -33.21 12.56 -2.15
C PRO A 105 -32.84 11.70 -3.37
N SER A 106 -33.57 11.82 -4.49
CA SER A 106 -33.29 11.07 -5.69
C SER A 106 -31.98 11.51 -6.36
N PHE A 107 -31.68 12.81 -6.36
CA PHE A 107 -30.43 13.34 -6.89
C PHE A 107 -29.26 13.14 -5.91
N ALA A 108 -29.50 13.17 -4.60
CA ALA A 108 -28.52 12.77 -3.60
C ALA A 108 -28.11 11.31 -3.79
N LEU A 109 -29.08 10.41 -4.03
CA LEU A 109 -28.79 9.01 -4.34
C LEU A 109 -28.03 8.85 -5.68
N ALA A 110 -28.40 9.62 -6.70
CA ALA A 110 -27.65 9.60 -7.98
C ALA A 110 -26.23 10.10 -7.79
N GLY A 111 -26.00 11.13 -6.96
CA GLY A 111 -24.68 11.59 -6.56
C GLY A 111 -23.87 10.53 -5.82
N ALA A 112 -24.52 9.78 -4.91
CA ALA A 112 -23.88 8.66 -4.21
C ALA A 112 -23.46 7.53 -5.18
N VAL A 113 -24.27 7.22 -6.21
CA VAL A 113 -23.90 6.26 -7.27
C VAL A 113 -22.67 6.73 -8.03
N LEU A 114 -22.62 8.01 -8.42
CA LEU A 114 -21.48 8.57 -9.14
C LEU A 114 -20.23 8.60 -8.25
N ALA A 115 -20.35 9.02 -6.98
CA ALA A 115 -19.25 9.01 -6.02
C ALA A 115 -18.68 7.60 -5.82
N ALA A 116 -19.54 6.61 -5.60
CA ALA A 116 -19.20 5.21 -5.43
C ALA A 116 -18.47 4.61 -6.65
N ALA A 117 -18.97 4.93 -7.86
CA ALA A 117 -18.35 4.48 -9.10
C ALA A 117 -16.97 5.10 -9.33
N ALA A 118 -16.84 6.39 -9.01
CA ALA A 118 -15.55 7.10 -9.11
C ALA A 118 -14.55 6.61 -8.08
N ASP A 119 -14.96 6.44 -6.80
CA ASP A 119 -14.11 5.90 -5.73
C ASP A 119 -13.61 4.49 -6.10
N ALA A 120 -14.51 3.57 -6.41
CA ALA A 120 -14.13 2.22 -6.80
C ALA A 120 -13.14 2.20 -7.96
N SER A 121 -13.39 3.01 -8.99
CA SER A 121 -12.56 3.05 -10.19
C SER A 121 -11.19 3.66 -9.93
N LEU A 122 -11.10 4.83 -9.28
CA LEU A 122 -9.83 5.51 -8.99
C LEU A 122 -8.94 4.71 -8.03
N PHE A 123 -9.56 4.17 -6.97
CA PHE A 123 -8.84 3.35 -6.01
C PHE A 123 -8.21 2.12 -6.69
N LEU A 124 -8.99 1.39 -7.50
CA LEU A 124 -8.50 0.21 -8.19
C LEU A 124 -7.41 0.54 -9.22
N LEU A 125 -7.55 1.64 -9.94
CA LEU A 125 -6.52 2.09 -10.89
C LEU A 125 -5.18 2.33 -10.19
N TRP A 126 -5.17 3.16 -9.15
CA TRP A 126 -3.95 3.51 -8.42
C TRP A 126 -3.35 2.32 -7.69
N LEU A 127 -4.17 1.52 -7.00
CA LEU A 127 -3.67 0.36 -6.26
C LEU A 127 -3.12 -0.73 -7.20
N SER A 128 -3.77 -0.94 -8.35
CA SER A 128 -3.25 -1.84 -9.38
C SER A 128 -1.93 -1.34 -9.95
N PHE A 129 -1.78 -0.03 -10.15
CA PHE A 129 -0.52 0.56 -10.61
C PHE A 129 0.60 0.38 -9.58
N PHE A 130 0.33 0.60 -8.27
CA PHE A 130 1.31 0.36 -7.22
C PHE A 130 1.70 -1.10 -7.09
N GLY A 131 0.75 -2.03 -7.27
CA GLY A 131 1.03 -3.47 -7.32
C GLY A 131 1.85 -3.91 -8.54
N TYR A 132 1.90 -3.10 -9.60
CA TYR A 132 2.75 -3.31 -10.76
C TYR A 132 4.19 -2.79 -10.57
N MET A 133 4.40 -1.86 -9.63
CA MET A 133 5.72 -1.30 -9.32
C MET A 133 6.63 -2.33 -8.63
N ARG A 134 7.91 -1.99 -8.50
CA ARG A 134 8.88 -2.84 -7.80
C ARG A 134 8.50 -3.05 -6.33
N LEU A 135 8.85 -4.23 -5.81
CA LEU A 135 8.73 -4.57 -4.39
C LEU A 135 9.42 -3.51 -3.52
N GLY A 136 8.72 -3.05 -2.49
CA GLY A 136 9.21 -2.04 -1.55
C GLY A 136 8.81 -0.61 -1.86
N ASP A 137 8.55 -0.24 -3.11
CA ASP A 137 8.13 1.11 -3.49
C ASP A 137 6.65 1.37 -3.17
N ALA A 138 5.82 0.33 -3.18
CA ALA A 138 4.38 0.45 -2.98
C ALA A 138 4.01 1.04 -1.60
N LEU A 139 4.67 0.61 -0.52
CA LEU A 139 4.42 1.13 0.82
C LEU A 139 4.73 2.62 0.92
N ALA A 140 5.88 3.05 0.39
CA ALA A 140 6.25 4.45 0.37
C ALA A 140 5.24 5.28 -0.42
N MET A 141 4.82 4.80 -1.60
CA MET A 141 3.83 5.49 -2.44
C MET A 141 2.47 5.56 -1.76
N LEU A 142 1.99 4.49 -1.13
CA LEU A 142 0.76 4.49 -0.35
C LEU A 142 0.81 5.52 0.77
N VAL A 143 1.79 5.43 1.67
CA VAL A 143 1.93 6.29 2.83
C VAL A 143 2.07 7.76 2.44
N LEU A 144 2.91 8.07 1.44
CA LEU A 144 3.09 9.44 0.97
C LEU A 144 1.84 9.99 0.26
N SER A 145 1.08 9.15 -0.43
CA SER A 145 -0.19 9.54 -1.06
C SER A 145 -1.25 9.91 -0.03
N TYR A 146 -1.38 9.11 1.02
CA TYR A 146 -2.31 9.40 2.13
C TYR A 146 -1.93 10.72 2.81
N ALA A 147 -0.65 10.93 3.12
CA ALA A 147 -0.18 12.17 3.72
C ALA A 147 -0.38 13.39 2.81
N ALA A 148 -0.01 13.29 1.53
CA ALA A 148 -0.19 14.36 0.57
C ALA A 148 -1.67 14.73 0.40
N GLY A 149 -2.55 13.74 0.31
CA GLY A 149 -4.00 13.93 0.26
C GLY A 149 -4.53 14.64 1.49
N SER A 150 -4.05 14.25 2.66
CA SER A 150 -4.44 14.83 3.95
C SER A 150 -3.99 16.28 4.10
N VAL A 151 -2.74 16.57 3.77
CA VAL A 151 -2.21 17.95 3.78
C VAL A 151 -2.99 18.83 2.82
N LEU A 152 -3.25 18.32 1.60
CA LEU A 152 -3.99 19.04 0.58
C LEU A 152 -5.44 19.29 1.02
N PHE A 153 -6.12 18.31 1.61
CA PHE A 153 -7.46 18.47 2.16
C PHE A 153 -7.50 19.56 3.23
N LEU A 154 -6.60 19.50 4.23
CA LEU A 154 -6.56 20.50 5.31
C LEU A 154 -6.28 21.91 4.77
N ALA A 155 -5.38 22.04 3.79
CA ALA A 155 -5.11 23.31 3.14
C ALA A 155 -6.35 23.86 2.39
N ILE A 156 -7.09 23.01 1.69
CA ILE A 156 -8.30 23.39 0.95
C ILE A 156 -9.43 23.81 1.91
N VAL A 157 -9.62 23.09 3.01
CA VAL A 157 -10.59 23.46 4.04
C VAL A 157 -10.26 24.85 4.62
N ALA A 158 -8.99 25.13 4.88
CA ALA A 158 -8.53 26.42 5.36
C ALA A 158 -8.76 27.58 4.35
N LEU A 159 -8.78 27.28 3.05
CA LEU A 159 -9.08 28.25 1.99
C LEU A 159 -10.58 28.56 1.83
N GLY A 160 -11.44 27.73 2.44
CA GLY A 160 -12.87 27.91 2.50
C GLY A 160 -13.67 27.24 1.38
N ARG A 161 -15.00 27.39 1.47
CA ARG A 161 -15.99 26.63 0.68
C ARG A 161 -15.79 26.73 -0.85
N ASN A 162 -15.44 27.89 -1.38
CA ASN A 162 -15.23 28.02 -2.83
C ASN A 162 -14.05 27.19 -3.34
N ALA A 163 -12.96 27.12 -2.57
CA ALA A 163 -11.83 26.26 -2.88
C ALA A 163 -12.21 24.78 -2.78
N MET A 164 -12.98 24.42 -1.76
CA MET A 164 -13.49 23.04 -1.60
C MET A 164 -14.33 22.61 -2.81
N ILE A 165 -15.26 23.44 -3.28
CA ILE A 165 -16.11 23.18 -4.46
C ILE A 165 -15.25 23.00 -5.72
N ALA A 166 -14.32 23.94 -5.97
CA ALA A 166 -13.44 23.87 -7.13
C ALA A 166 -12.60 22.59 -7.11
N CYS A 167 -11.95 22.29 -5.98
CA CYS A 167 -11.09 21.11 -5.84
C CYS A 167 -11.90 19.81 -5.95
N ALA A 168 -13.05 19.72 -5.30
CA ALA A 168 -13.92 18.53 -5.38
C ALA A 168 -14.42 18.27 -6.81
N THR A 169 -14.56 19.32 -7.63
CA THR A 169 -14.97 19.17 -9.04
C THR A 169 -13.82 18.72 -9.94
N PHE A 170 -12.60 19.27 -9.75
CA PHE A 170 -11.49 19.03 -10.67
C PHE A 170 -10.55 17.88 -10.27
N PHE A 171 -10.49 17.48 -9.00
CA PHE A 171 -9.55 16.48 -8.51
C PHE A 171 -9.71 15.10 -9.14
N PRO A 172 -10.91 14.57 -9.40
CA PRO A 172 -11.04 13.31 -10.11
C PRO A 172 -10.39 13.32 -11.50
N ALA A 173 -10.61 14.40 -12.26
CA ALA A 173 -10.01 14.58 -13.57
C ALA A 173 -8.48 14.72 -13.48
N ALA A 174 -7.99 15.49 -12.52
CA ALA A 174 -6.56 15.68 -12.28
C ALA A 174 -5.90 14.36 -11.82
N SER A 175 -6.56 13.57 -10.96
CA SER A 175 -6.07 12.26 -10.52
C SER A 175 -6.01 11.26 -11.69
N CYS A 176 -7.03 11.23 -12.56
CA CYS A 176 -7.03 10.42 -13.77
C CYS A 176 -5.88 10.80 -14.72
N THR A 177 -5.64 12.09 -14.90
CA THR A 177 -4.55 12.61 -15.75
C THR A 177 -3.19 12.24 -15.17
N ALA A 178 -3.01 12.41 -13.86
CA ALA A 178 -1.78 12.01 -13.15
C ALA A 178 -1.54 10.51 -13.24
N PHE A 179 -2.58 9.69 -13.11
CA PHE A 179 -2.51 8.24 -13.30
C PHE A 179 -2.03 7.88 -14.72
N PHE A 180 -2.68 8.42 -15.74
CA PHE A 180 -2.33 8.14 -17.14
C PHE A 180 -0.88 8.52 -17.45
N LEU A 181 -0.45 9.70 -16.98
CA LEU A 181 0.92 10.18 -17.15
C LEU A 181 1.93 9.31 -16.41
N SER A 182 1.62 8.91 -15.17
CA SER A 182 2.48 8.04 -14.36
C SER A 182 2.64 6.65 -14.99
N ALA A 183 1.54 6.06 -15.47
CA ALA A 183 1.56 4.76 -16.12
C ALA A 183 2.35 4.79 -17.44
N ARG A 184 2.19 5.85 -18.23
CA ARG A 184 2.93 6.03 -19.49
C ARG A 184 4.43 6.21 -19.25
N LEU A 185 4.81 7.11 -18.35
CA LEU A 185 6.21 7.37 -18.01
C LEU A 185 6.90 6.14 -17.40
N TYR A 186 6.17 5.33 -16.66
CA TYR A 186 6.70 4.08 -16.13
C TYR A 186 6.98 3.06 -17.24
N ALA A 187 6.05 2.90 -18.19
CA ALA A 187 6.20 2.02 -19.35
C ALA A 187 7.37 2.42 -20.27
N GLU A 188 7.51 3.71 -20.56
CA GLU A 188 8.61 4.25 -21.39
C GLU A 188 9.99 3.98 -20.78
N ARG A 189 10.09 3.89 -19.46
CA ARG A 189 11.36 3.66 -18.75
C ARG A 189 11.72 2.19 -18.56
N THR A 190 10.73 1.36 -18.24
CA THR A 190 10.99 -0.06 -17.95
C THR A 190 11.13 -0.87 -19.22
N GLY A 191 10.73 -0.33 -20.38
CA GLY A 191 10.67 -1.08 -21.64
C GLY A 191 9.69 -2.25 -21.59
N GLU A 192 8.94 -2.39 -20.48
CA GLU A 192 7.90 -3.39 -20.37
C GLU A 192 6.66 -2.88 -21.11
N ALA A 193 6.02 -3.75 -21.91
CA ALA A 193 4.74 -3.47 -22.55
C ALA A 193 3.78 -2.94 -21.48
N GLY A 194 3.39 -1.67 -21.62
CA GLY A 194 2.85 -0.89 -20.54
C GLY A 194 1.55 -1.47 -19.99
N PHE A 195 1.26 -1.19 -18.73
CA PHE A 195 -0.01 -1.43 -18.05
C PHE A 195 -1.25 -1.00 -18.89
N LEU A 196 -1.02 -0.18 -19.93
CA LEU A 196 -2.00 0.35 -20.86
C LEU A 196 -2.01 -0.33 -22.24
N GLU A 197 -1.03 -1.22 -22.54
CA GLU A 197 -0.85 -1.84 -23.86
C GLU A 197 -1.37 -3.28 -23.96
N ASN A 198 -1.56 -3.77 -25.19
CA ASN A 198 -2.18 -5.07 -25.46
C ASN A 198 -1.28 -6.25 -25.09
N ASP A 199 -1.84 -7.24 -24.38
CA ASP A 199 -1.19 -8.54 -24.13
C ASP A 199 -1.04 -9.42 -25.39
N GLU A 200 -1.55 -9.01 -26.55
CA GLU A 200 -1.54 -9.82 -27.77
C GLU A 200 -0.13 -10.05 -28.37
N GLU A 201 0.83 -9.17 -28.06
CA GLU A 201 2.23 -9.35 -28.52
C GLU A 201 3.06 -10.30 -27.63
N LYS A 202 2.63 -10.58 -26.38
CA LYS A 202 3.35 -11.48 -25.47
C LYS A 202 3.14 -12.98 -25.76
N GLY A 203 2.09 -13.35 -26.45
CA GLY A 203 1.81 -14.75 -26.81
C GLY A 203 2.82 -15.36 -27.78
N ALA A 204 3.50 -14.56 -28.58
CA ALA A 204 4.45 -15.04 -29.60
C ALA A 204 5.92 -15.16 -29.11
N ALA A 205 6.25 -14.51 -27.98
CA ALA A 205 7.66 -14.45 -27.50
C ALA A 205 7.98 -15.45 -26.36
N SER A 206 6.96 -16.15 -25.80
CA SER A 206 7.14 -16.97 -24.59
C SER A 206 7.22 -18.49 -24.82
N GLU A 207 7.18 -18.98 -26.06
CA GLU A 207 7.24 -20.42 -26.35
C GLU A 207 8.67 -21.02 -26.38
N GLY A 208 9.71 -20.26 -26.05
CA GLY A 208 11.11 -20.66 -26.22
C GLY A 208 11.98 -20.80 -24.98
N ALA A 209 11.49 -20.69 -23.77
CA ALA A 209 12.33 -20.78 -22.59
C ALA A 209 12.28 -22.18 -21.95
N PRO A 210 13.42 -22.91 -21.81
CA PRO A 210 13.44 -24.25 -21.22
C PRO A 210 13.15 -24.16 -19.71
N ALA A 211 12.20 -24.97 -19.27
CA ALA A 211 11.91 -25.22 -17.85
C ALA A 211 13.06 -26.01 -17.22
N ASN A 212 14.06 -25.31 -16.70
CA ASN A 212 15.06 -25.93 -15.84
C ASN A 212 15.46 -24.96 -14.74
N THR A 213 14.78 -25.03 -13.59
CA THR A 213 15.21 -24.34 -12.39
C THR A 213 15.00 -25.22 -11.17
N GLN A 214 16.10 -25.47 -10.51
CA GLN A 214 16.25 -26.23 -9.29
C GLN A 214 15.36 -25.70 -8.17
N SER A 215 14.77 -26.63 -7.44
CA SER A 215 13.84 -26.47 -6.34
C SER A 215 14.47 -25.80 -5.11
N GLY A 216 14.19 -24.53 -4.93
CA GLY A 216 13.88 -24.00 -3.61
C GLY A 216 12.38 -24.18 -3.42
N ALA A 217 11.95 -24.70 -2.27
CA ALA A 217 10.54 -25.02 -2.02
C ALA A 217 9.68 -23.74 -2.08
N MET A 218 9.15 -23.42 -3.26
CA MET A 218 8.12 -22.38 -3.39
C MET A 218 6.93 -22.76 -2.49
N PRO A 219 6.37 -21.81 -1.72
CA PRO A 219 5.14 -22.05 -0.98
C PRO A 219 4.09 -22.56 -1.96
N THR A 220 3.50 -23.72 -1.66
CA THR A 220 2.46 -24.32 -2.51
C THR A 220 1.34 -23.31 -2.71
N GLY A 221 0.75 -23.23 -3.90
CA GLY A 221 -0.33 -22.28 -4.23
C GLY A 221 -1.48 -22.24 -3.19
N ASN A 222 -1.63 -23.32 -2.39
CA ASN A 222 -2.58 -23.41 -1.29
C ASN A 222 -2.19 -22.54 -0.07
N THR A 223 -0.91 -22.39 0.25
CA THR A 223 -0.46 -21.54 1.37
C THR A 223 -0.67 -20.07 1.05
N LEU A 224 -0.31 -19.65 -0.16
CA LEU A 224 -0.47 -18.27 -0.63
C LEU A 224 -1.96 -17.86 -0.68
N SER A 225 -2.83 -18.74 -1.19
CA SER A 225 -4.27 -18.51 -1.21
C SER A 225 -4.88 -18.40 0.20
N ARG A 226 -4.36 -19.16 1.18
CA ARG A 226 -4.80 -19.07 2.59
C ARG A 226 -4.38 -17.72 3.21
N SER A 227 -3.14 -17.29 3.03
CA SER A 227 -2.67 -16.01 3.57
C SER A 227 -3.45 -14.83 2.98
N LEU A 228 -3.69 -14.81 1.66
CA LEU A 228 -4.56 -13.81 1.03
C LEU A 228 -5.98 -13.81 1.59
N THR A 229 -6.57 -15.00 1.82
CA THR A 229 -7.93 -15.11 2.36
C THR A 229 -7.97 -14.59 3.80
N ARG A 230 -7.01 -14.96 4.65
CA ARG A 230 -6.92 -14.47 6.04
C ARG A 230 -6.78 -12.96 6.08
N MET A 231 -5.88 -12.40 5.27
CA MET A 231 -5.68 -10.97 5.17
C MET A 231 -6.94 -10.24 4.69
N THR A 232 -7.66 -10.81 3.72
CA THR A 232 -8.96 -10.28 3.26
C THR A 232 -9.99 -10.23 4.40
N VAL A 233 -10.06 -11.29 5.20
CA VAL A 233 -10.97 -11.37 6.35
C VAL A 233 -10.56 -10.36 7.44
N CYS A 234 -9.26 -10.23 7.74
CA CYS A 234 -8.78 -9.24 8.69
C CYS A 234 -9.10 -7.81 8.24
N LEU A 235 -8.89 -7.48 6.96
CA LEU A 235 -9.25 -6.19 6.39
C LEU A 235 -10.74 -5.87 6.59
N ALA A 236 -11.63 -6.83 6.33
CA ALA A 236 -13.06 -6.67 6.54
C ALA A 236 -13.40 -6.45 8.03
N ILE A 237 -12.77 -7.19 8.94
CA ILE A 237 -13.01 -7.08 10.39
C ILE A 237 -12.54 -5.73 10.92
N TYR A 238 -11.31 -5.30 10.60
CA TYR A 238 -10.80 -4.00 11.05
C TYR A 238 -11.63 -2.85 10.50
N ALA A 239 -12.04 -2.93 9.23
CA ALA A 239 -12.94 -1.95 8.61
C ALA A 239 -14.32 -1.92 9.28
N ALA A 240 -14.87 -3.08 9.66
CA ALA A 240 -16.15 -3.17 10.37
C ALA A 240 -16.08 -2.54 11.76
N VAL A 241 -15.01 -2.80 12.50
CA VAL A 241 -14.80 -2.22 13.83
C VAL A 241 -14.64 -0.70 13.75
N PHE A 242 -13.83 -0.22 12.81
CA PHE A 242 -13.66 1.20 12.54
C PHE A 242 -15.02 1.88 12.22
N ALA A 243 -15.74 1.32 11.25
CA ALA A 243 -17.03 1.87 10.84
C ALA A 243 -18.12 1.76 11.90
N ALA A 244 -18.12 0.74 12.75
CA ALA A 244 -19.01 0.64 13.90
C ALA A 244 -18.75 1.76 14.89
N HIS A 245 -17.49 2.11 15.15
CA HIS A 245 -17.14 3.26 15.99
C HIS A 245 -17.60 4.58 15.36
N CYS A 246 -17.34 4.78 14.05
CA CYS A 246 -17.81 5.98 13.33
C CYS A 246 -19.33 6.11 13.39
N SER A 247 -20.05 5.02 13.15
CA SER A 247 -21.52 5.04 13.13
C SER A 247 -22.12 5.28 14.53
N THR A 248 -21.57 4.69 15.58
CA THR A 248 -22.04 4.95 16.95
C THR A 248 -21.80 6.39 17.36
N THR A 249 -20.64 6.98 17.07
CA THR A 249 -20.38 8.41 17.34
C THR A 249 -21.31 9.31 16.53
N PHE A 250 -21.61 8.95 15.27
CA PHE A 250 -22.56 9.69 14.44
C PHE A 250 -23.99 9.67 15.02
N PHE A 251 -24.53 8.50 15.31
CA PHE A 251 -25.92 8.36 15.79
C PHE A 251 -26.12 8.78 17.23
N THR A 252 -25.07 8.83 18.06
CA THR A 252 -25.13 9.40 19.42
C THR A 252 -24.97 10.92 19.46
N GLY A 253 -24.72 11.56 18.30
CA GLY A 253 -24.52 13.00 18.22
C GLY A 253 -23.20 13.48 18.84
N GLN A 254 -22.24 12.59 19.04
CA GLN A 254 -20.90 12.91 19.55
C GLN A 254 -19.96 13.47 18.49
N VAL A 255 -20.42 13.56 17.24
CA VAL A 255 -19.66 14.15 16.12
C VAL A 255 -19.60 15.66 16.35
N ALA A 256 -18.49 16.11 16.94
CA ALA A 256 -18.18 17.54 17.00
C ALA A 256 -17.56 17.99 15.66
N ASP A 257 -17.75 19.25 15.28
CA ASP A 257 -17.16 19.88 14.08
C ASP A 257 -15.62 19.74 14.01
N GLY A 258 -14.95 19.38 15.10
CA GLY A 258 -13.52 19.12 15.17
C GLY A 258 -13.06 17.76 14.63
N ASN A 259 -13.95 16.81 14.34
CA ASN A 259 -13.57 15.48 13.86
C ASN A 259 -13.10 15.48 12.39
N LEU A 260 -13.44 16.51 11.62
CA LEU A 260 -13.01 16.70 10.23
C LEU A 260 -11.49 16.57 10.01
N ALA A 261 -10.69 16.97 10.98
CA ALA A 261 -9.24 16.98 10.87
C ALA A 261 -8.58 15.69 11.41
N VAL A 262 -9.32 14.85 12.16
CA VAL A 262 -8.71 13.73 12.89
C VAL A 262 -8.12 12.68 11.95
N GLU A 263 -8.87 12.18 10.99
CA GLU A 263 -8.35 11.19 10.02
C GLU A 263 -7.19 11.73 9.20
N PRO A 264 -7.27 12.93 8.58
CA PRO A 264 -6.13 13.52 7.87
C PRO A 264 -4.89 13.67 8.75
N VAL A 265 -5.04 14.09 10.00
CA VAL A 265 -3.91 14.20 10.94
C VAL A 265 -3.33 12.83 11.25
N CYS A 266 -4.14 11.80 11.47
CA CYS A 266 -3.69 10.43 11.67
C CYS A 266 -2.88 9.90 10.47
N MET A 267 -3.30 10.20 9.25
CA MET A 267 -2.56 9.82 8.04
C MET A 267 -1.19 10.52 7.95
N ILE A 268 -1.12 11.80 8.33
CA ILE A 268 0.15 12.54 8.40
C ILE A 268 1.06 11.95 9.47
N LEU A 269 0.53 11.62 10.65
CA LEU A 269 1.29 10.99 11.73
C LEU A 269 1.84 9.62 11.32
N LEU A 270 1.03 8.81 10.62
CA LEU A 270 1.47 7.53 10.05
C LEU A 270 2.64 7.72 9.09
N ALA A 271 2.57 8.72 8.21
CA ALA A 271 3.65 9.03 7.29
C ALA A 271 4.91 9.49 8.01
N CYS A 272 4.79 10.32 9.05
CA CYS A 272 5.93 10.73 9.88
C CYS A 272 6.56 9.51 10.58
N ALA A 273 5.76 8.63 11.15
CA ALA A 273 6.24 7.40 11.77
C ALA A 273 6.98 6.51 10.76
N TYR A 274 6.41 6.30 9.58
CA TYR A 274 7.05 5.56 8.49
C TYR A 274 8.40 6.17 8.09
N LEU A 275 8.46 7.49 7.90
CA LEU A 275 9.69 8.19 7.52
C LEU A 275 10.77 8.10 8.60
N VAL A 276 10.41 8.14 9.87
CA VAL A 276 11.34 7.98 11.00
C VAL A 276 11.88 6.55 11.02
N LEU A 277 11.02 5.56 10.92
CA LEU A 277 11.40 4.15 10.95
C LEU A 277 12.24 3.75 9.73
N SER A 278 11.92 4.24 8.54
CA SER A 278 12.68 3.95 7.32
C SER A 278 14.13 4.44 7.35
N ARG A 279 14.43 5.48 8.15
CA ARG A 279 15.79 5.98 8.36
C ARG A 279 16.64 5.08 9.24
N GLN A 280 16.05 4.17 10.02
CA GLN A 280 16.77 3.30 10.97
C GLN A 280 17.35 2.03 10.32
N GLY A 281 17.25 1.86 9.01
CA GLY A 281 18.09 0.96 8.21
C GLY A 281 17.72 -0.52 8.17
N SER A 282 16.56 -0.93 8.70
CA SER A 282 16.09 -2.33 8.54
C SER A 282 14.67 -2.38 7.99
N HIS A 283 14.54 -2.57 6.68
CA HIS A 283 13.24 -2.51 6.01
C HIS A 283 12.22 -3.56 6.52
N GLY A 284 12.62 -4.78 6.81
CA GLY A 284 11.72 -5.85 7.26
C GLY A 284 11.28 -5.73 8.72
N GLY A 285 12.19 -5.37 9.63
CA GLY A 285 11.88 -5.28 11.07
C GLY A 285 10.93 -4.13 11.43
N ASN A 286 10.97 -3.05 10.67
CA ASN A 286 10.19 -1.84 10.95
C ASN A 286 8.71 -1.99 10.57
N THR A 287 8.41 -2.68 9.47
CA THR A 287 7.02 -2.98 9.04
C THR A 287 6.33 -3.88 10.06
N TYR A 288 7.03 -4.87 10.60
CA TYR A 288 6.52 -5.74 11.64
C TYR A 288 6.15 -5.01 12.94
N ALA A 289 6.98 -4.05 13.35
CA ALA A 289 6.69 -3.22 14.53
C ALA A 289 5.40 -2.40 14.35
N LEU A 290 5.15 -1.88 13.16
CA LEU A 290 3.91 -1.15 12.84
C LEU A 290 2.68 -2.08 12.89
N TYR A 291 2.76 -3.30 12.36
CA TYR A 291 1.67 -4.27 12.47
C TYR A 291 1.32 -4.60 13.93
N ARG A 292 2.34 -4.78 14.78
CA ARG A 292 2.11 -5.03 16.21
C ARG A 292 1.48 -3.87 16.96
N ALA A 293 1.63 -2.64 16.46
CA ALA A 293 1.02 -1.45 17.03
C ALA A 293 -0.46 -1.28 16.66
N CYS A 294 -0.95 -1.87 15.55
CA CYS A 294 -2.31 -1.64 15.04
C CYS A 294 -3.41 -2.04 16.04
N ALA A 295 -3.36 -3.26 16.57
CA ALA A 295 -4.37 -3.76 17.50
C ALA A 295 -4.35 -3.02 18.86
N PRO A 296 -3.19 -2.76 19.50
CA PRO A 296 -3.11 -1.93 20.69
C PRO A 296 -3.64 -0.49 20.49
N LEU A 297 -3.30 0.16 19.36
CA LEU A 297 -3.79 1.51 19.07
C LEU A 297 -5.32 1.54 18.94
N LEU A 298 -5.88 0.65 18.11
CA LEU A 298 -7.32 0.54 17.94
C LEU A 298 -8.01 0.18 19.27
N GLY A 299 -7.45 -0.79 20.00
CA GLY A 299 -7.97 -1.20 21.32
C GLY A 299 -7.93 -0.09 22.35
N LEU A 300 -6.89 0.74 22.36
CA LEU A 300 -6.80 1.90 23.24
C LEU A 300 -7.89 2.92 22.95
N GLY A 301 -8.16 3.24 21.67
CA GLY A 301 -9.25 4.13 21.28
C GLY A 301 -10.60 3.61 21.74
N VAL A 302 -10.88 2.33 21.49
CA VAL A 302 -12.11 1.66 21.95
C VAL A 302 -12.23 1.67 23.48
N ALA A 303 -11.13 1.47 24.21
CA ALA A 303 -11.12 1.53 25.68
C ALA A 303 -11.41 2.94 26.20
N ILE A 304 -10.81 3.98 25.59
CA ILE A 304 -11.08 5.39 25.93
C ILE A 304 -12.58 5.70 25.77
N ASP A 305 -13.17 5.27 24.65
CA ASP A 305 -14.60 5.45 24.39
C ASP A 305 -15.48 4.72 25.43
N SER A 306 -15.16 3.45 25.73
CA SER A 306 -15.88 2.64 26.73
C SER A 306 -15.84 3.22 28.15
N LEU A 307 -14.77 3.95 28.48
CA LEU A 307 -14.60 4.61 29.79
C LEU A 307 -15.17 6.01 29.83
N GLY A 308 -15.87 6.47 28.78
CA GLY A 308 -16.42 7.83 28.68
C GLY A 308 -15.34 8.91 28.55
N GLY A 309 -14.19 8.58 28.00
CA GLY A 309 -13.12 9.54 27.74
C GLY A 309 -13.44 10.47 26.56
N PRO A 310 -12.51 11.39 26.19
CA PRO A 310 -12.72 12.33 25.11
C PRO A 310 -12.95 11.62 23.77
N SER A 311 -14.11 11.82 23.15
CA SER A 311 -14.50 11.13 21.89
C SER A 311 -13.52 11.38 20.73
N GLN A 312 -12.96 12.59 20.62
CA GLN A 312 -11.96 12.92 19.62
C GLN A 312 -10.65 12.11 19.78
N LEU A 313 -10.24 11.89 21.04
CA LEU A 313 -9.05 11.09 21.34
C LEU A 313 -9.30 9.61 21.05
N ALA A 314 -10.47 9.10 21.42
CA ALA A 314 -10.90 7.74 21.10
C ALA A 314 -10.91 7.53 19.58
N PHE A 315 -11.53 8.43 18.83
CA PHE A 315 -11.59 8.41 17.38
C PHE A 315 -10.21 8.48 16.73
N ALA A 316 -9.29 9.29 17.25
CA ALA A 316 -7.93 9.39 16.73
C ALA A 316 -7.17 8.07 16.88
N PHE A 317 -7.24 7.39 18.02
CA PHE A 317 -6.57 6.10 18.22
C PHE A 317 -7.20 4.98 17.39
N VAL A 318 -8.53 4.95 17.28
CA VAL A 318 -9.23 3.98 16.41
C VAL A 318 -8.85 4.18 14.96
N SER A 319 -8.86 5.43 14.47
CA SER A 319 -8.47 5.79 13.11
C SER A 319 -7.02 5.44 12.83
N LEU A 320 -6.10 5.80 13.72
CA LEU A 320 -4.67 5.52 13.54
C LEU A 320 -4.39 4.01 13.47
N GLY A 321 -5.02 3.22 14.36
CA GLY A 321 -4.89 1.76 14.35
C GLY A 321 -5.43 1.12 13.08
N TYR A 322 -6.62 1.54 12.62
CA TYR A 322 -7.24 1.05 11.40
C TYR A 322 -6.44 1.43 10.15
N LEU A 323 -6.11 2.72 9.97
CA LEU A 323 -5.40 3.22 8.80
C LEU A 323 -3.99 2.61 8.67
N THR A 324 -3.30 2.43 9.81
CA THR A 324 -2.00 1.74 9.81
C THR A 324 -2.15 0.31 9.30
N PHE A 325 -3.15 -0.43 9.81
CA PHE A 325 -3.41 -1.79 9.36
C PHE A 325 -3.80 -1.85 7.88
N GLU A 326 -4.70 -0.98 7.42
CA GLU A 326 -5.14 -0.93 6.02
C GLU A 326 -3.97 -0.71 5.06
N VAL A 327 -3.12 0.29 5.33
CA VAL A 327 -1.96 0.61 4.46
C VAL A 327 -0.97 -0.54 4.40
N LEU A 328 -0.64 -1.15 5.54
CA LEU A 328 0.29 -2.29 5.58
C LEU A 328 -0.29 -3.51 4.87
N ALA A 329 -1.55 -3.84 5.13
CA ALA A 329 -2.21 -4.97 4.50
C ALA A 329 -2.37 -4.79 2.98
N LEU A 330 -2.68 -3.59 2.50
CA LEU A 330 -2.72 -3.28 1.07
C LEU A 330 -1.34 -3.39 0.41
N ASN A 331 -0.28 -2.94 1.09
CA ASN A 331 1.09 -3.14 0.63
C ASN A 331 1.43 -4.63 0.48
N ASP A 332 1.12 -5.43 1.50
CA ASP A 332 1.38 -6.87 1.46
C ASP A 332 0.53 -7.58 0.40
N TYR A 333 -0.69 -7.10 0.16
CA TYR A 333 -1.51 -7.52 -0.98
C TYR A 333 -0.80 -7.25 -2.31
N CYS A 334 -0.25 -6.04 -2.51
CA CYS A 334 0.53 -5.70 -3.69
C CYS A 334 1.72 -6.66 -3.87
N ASN A 335 2.48 -6.90 -2.81
CA ASN A 335 3.66 -7.76 -2.81
C ASN A 335 3.31 -9.22 -3.15
N ILE A 336 2.27 -9.77 -2.50
CA ILE A 336 1.83 -11.15 -2.74
C ILE A 336 1.33 -11.35 -4.16
N ILE A 337 0.52 -10.43 -4.68
CA ILE A 337 -0.06 -10.55 -6.02
C ILE A 337 1.02 -10.41 -7.09
N HIS A 338 1.93 -9.47 -6.88
CA HIS A 338 3.10 -9.32 -7.74
C HIS A 338 3.93 -10.62 -7.75
N ALA A 339 4.17 -11.24 -6.59
CA ALA A 339 4.87 -12.53 -6.48
C ALA A 339 4.12 -13.69 -7.14
N ALA A 340 2.81 -13.75 -6.99
CA ALA A 340 1.97 -14.81 -7.53
C ALA A 340 1.68 -14.71 -9.03
N ARG A 341 2.06 -13.62 -9.69
CA ARG A 341 1.64 -13.29 -11.08
C ARG A 341 0.13 -13.38 -11.29
N ALA A 342 -0.64 -13.11 -10.22
CA ALA A 342 -2.10 -13.15 -10.27
C ALA A 342 -2.66 -11.89 -10.92
N SER A 343 -3.94 -11.93 -11.34
CA SER A 343 -4.63 -10.75 -11.86
C SER A 343 -4.71 -9.66 -10.79
N LEU A 344 -3.94 -8.58 -10.98
CA LEU A 344 -3.88 -7.43 -10.08
C LEU A 344 -5.24 -6.82 -9.84
N LEU A 345 -5.97 -6.50 -10.91
CA LEU A 345 -7.28 -5.85 -10.83
C LEU A 345 -8.29 -6.70 -10.04
N HIS A 346 -8.37 -7.99 -10.32
CA HIS A 346 -9.30 -8.90 -9.65
C HIS A 346 -8.99 -9.02 -8.14
N SER A 347 -7.72 -9.17 -7.80
CA SER A 347 -7.29 -9.32 -6.41
C SER A 347 -7.48 -8.03 -5.61
N MET A 348 -7.16 -6.86 -6.19
CA MET A 348 -7.37 -5.56 -5.56
C MET A 348 -8.86 -5.24 -5.39
N ALA A 349 -9.70 -5.63 -6.37
CA ALA A 349 -11.14 -5.51 -6.24
C ALA A 349 -11.68 -6.35 -5.07
N ARG A 350 -11.15 -7.56 -4.85
CA ARG A 350 -11.50 -8.40 -3.67
C ARG A 350 -11.13 -7.73 -2.35
N ALA A 351 -9.91 -7.19 -2.24
CA ALA A 351 -9.47 -6.50 -1.03
C ALA A 351 -10.35 -5.28 -0.73
N ARG A 352 -10.58 -4.42 -1.73
CA ARG A 352 -11.42 -3.23 -1.57
C ARG A 352 -12.88 -3.58 -1.28
N LEU A 353 -13.43 -4.63 -1.91
CA LEU A 353 -14.77 -5.13 -1.61
C LEU A 353 -14.89 -5.60 -0.17
N ALA A 354 -13.90 -6.33 0.34
CA ALA A 354 -13.89 -6.78 1.74
C ALA A 354 -13.88 -5.61 2.73
N ILE A 355 -13.06 -4.58 2.48
CA ILE A 355 -13.05 -3.35 3.26
C ILE A 355 -14.43 -2.68 3.21
N SER A 356 -14.99 -2.48 2.02
CA SER A 356 -16.29 -1.82 1.84
C SER A 356 -17.43 -2.58 2.51
N LEU A 357 -17.47 -3.91 2.40
CA LEU A 357 -18.47 -4.73 3.07
C LEU A 357 -18.31 -4.70 4.60
N GLY A 358 -17.08 -4.71 5.09
CA GLY A 358 -16.78 -4.51 6.50
C GLY A 358 -17.32 -3.17 7.00
N MET A 359 -17.04 -2.09 6.28
CA MET A 359 -17.54 -0.75 6.62
C MET A 359 -19.08 -0.69 6.60
N VAL A 360 -19.74 -1.26 5.58
CA VAL A 360 -21.20 -1.35 5.53
C VAL A 360 -21.74 -2.10 6.76
N GLY A 361 -21.12 -3.23 7.13
CA GLY A 361 -21.49 -3.99 8.32
C GLY A 361 -21.37 -3.16 9.59
N GLY A 362 -20.26 -2.41 9.76
CA GLY A 362 -20.06 -1.50 10.89
C GLY A 362 -21.09 -0.38 10.94
N TRP A 363 -21.40 0.27 9.82
CA TRP A 363 -22.45 1.28 9.74
C TRP A 363 -23.85 0.72 10.08
N CYS A 364 -24.15 -0.52 9.63
CA CYS A 364 -25.39 -1.19 9.99
C CYS A 364 -25.53 -1.40 11.51
N VAL A 365 -24.44 -1.64 12.22
CA VAL A 365 -24.47 -1.77 13.69
C VAL A 365 -24.99 -0.50 14.32
N GLY A 366 -24.43 0.67 14.04
CA GLY A 366 -24.91 1.92 14.61
C GLY A 366 -26.32 2.32 14.14
N PHE A 367 -26.68 1.99 12.87
CA PHE A 367 -27.98 2.33 12.32
C PHE A 367 -29.16 1.50 12.90
N PHE A 368 -28.95 0.20 13.11
CA PHE A 368 -30.00 -0.72 13.55
C PHE A 368 -29.98 -0.97 15.06
N MET A 369 -28.86 -0.67 15.76
CA MET A 369 -28.76 -0.95 17.18
C MET A 369 -29.54 0.09 18.01
N PRO A 370 -30.39 -0.36 18.96
CA PRO A 370 -31.03 0.55 19.89
C PRO A 370 -30.00 1.33 20.72
N THR A 371 -30.30 2.59 21.02
CA THR A 371 -29.37 3.48 21.74
C THR A 371 -28.95 2.94 23.11
N GLU A 372 -29.82 2.14 23.76
CA GLU A 372 -29.55 1.47 25.04
C GLU A 372 -28.36 0.48 24.96
N PHE A 373 -28.12 -0.13 23.80
CA PHE A 373 -27.06 -1.12 23.58
C PHE A 373 -25.81 -0.56 22.88
N MET A 374 -25.84 0.70 22.46
CA MET A 374 -24.69 1.31 21.78
C MET A 374 -23.43 1.32 22.66
N GLY A 375 -23.55 1.42 23.97
CA GLY A 375 -22.43 1.31 24.90
C GLY A 375 -21.71 -0.08 24.91
N ALA A 376 -22.37 -1.12 24.41
CA ALA A 376 -21.74 -2.44 24.27
C ALA A 376 -20.87 -2.60 23.01
N VAL A 377 -21.09 -1.75 22.00
CA VAL A 377 -20.38 -1.83 20.71
C VAL A 377 -18.86 -1.71 20.88
N PRO A 378 -18.33 -0.73 21.63
CA PRO A 378 -16.88 -0.64 21.86
C PRO A 378 -16.30 -1.90 22.50
N ILE A 379 -16.96 -2.48 23.50
CA ILE A 379 -16.49 -3.68 24.22
C ILE A 379 -16.45 -4.89 23.28
N LEU A 380 -17.49 -5.09 22.47
CA LEU A 380 -17.56 -6.16 21.48
C LEU A 380 -16.50 -5.97 20.39
N SER A 381 -16.29 -4.72 19.96
CA SER A 381 -15.25 -4.35 18.99
C SER A 381 -13.86 -4.69 19.50
N LEU A 382 -13.55 -4.39 20.76
CA LEU A 382 -12.28 -4.75 21.39
C LEU A 382 -12.07 -6.26 21.40
N LEU A 383 -13.09 -7.03 21.78
CA LEU A 383 -13.02 -8.50 21.79
C LEU A 383 -12.74 -9.03 20.38
N VAL A 384 -13.44 -8.53 19.37
CA VAL A 384 -13.26 -8.94 17.96
C VAL A 384 -11.85 -8.63 17.46
N VAL A 385 -11.31 -7.44 17.79
CA VAL A 385 -9.94 -7.06 17.41
C VAL A 385 -8.90 -7.98 18.06
N LEU A 386 -9.06 -8.27 19.35
CA LEU A 386 -8.17 -9.18 20.08
C LEU A 386 -8.20 -10.60 19.50
N LEU A 387 -9.39 -11.11 19.19
CA LEU A 387 -9.55 -12.41 18.55
C LEU A 387 -8.92 -12.42 17.15
N CYS A 388 -9.12 -11.36 16.36
CA CYS A 388 -8.51 -11.21 15.05
C CYS A 388 -6.98 -11.20 15.13
N ALA A 389 -6.42 -10.40 16.04
CA ALA A 389 -4.98 -10.28 16.22
C ALA A 389 -4.31 -11.58 16.70
N THR A 390 -5.01 -12.41 17.51
CA THR A 390 -4.44 -13.63 18.07
C THR A 390 -4.68 -14.89 17.22
N GLN A 391 -5.78 -14.92 16.45
CA GLN A 391 -6.21 -16.16 15.76
C GLN A 391 -6.08 -16.09 14.24
N LEU A 392 -6.31 -14.93 13.63
CA LEU A 392 -6.37 -14.81 12.19
C LEU A 392 -5.07 -14.29 11.59
N PHE A 393 -4.35 -13.41 12.28
CA PHE A 393 -3.14 -12.79 11.79
C PHE A 393 -1.94 -13.23 12.65
N SER A 394 -1.15 -14.17 12.14
CA SER A 394 0.01 -14.69 12.86
C SER A 394 1.31 -14.07 12.34
N ASP A 395 2.34 -14.06 13.20
CA ASP A 395 3.70 -13.66 12.86
C ASP A 395 4.26 -14.45 11.66
N HIS A 396 3.75 -15.67 11.46
CA HIS A 396 4.10 -16.55 10.34
C HIS A 396 3.58 -16.00 8.99
N ASP A 397 2.40 -15.38 8.95
CA ASP A 397 1.86 -14.82 7.70
C ASP A 397 2.68 -13.62 7.25
N VAL A 398 3.10 -12.74 8.17
CA VAL A 398 3.97 -11.60 7.87
C VAL A 398 5.37 -12.05 7.45
N SER A 399 5.94 -13.04 8.13
CA SER A 399 7.26 -13.58 7.80
C SER A 399 7.28 -14.28 6.43
N THR A 400 6.19 -14.94 6.06
CA THR A 400 6.04 -15.58 4.74
C THR A 400 5.97 -14.55 3.62
N VAL A 401 5.25 -13.43 3.82
CA VAL A 401 5.18 -12.33 2.85
C VAL A 401 6.55 -11.68 2.67
N ASN A 402 7.27 -11.43 3.76
CA ASN A 402 8.61 -10.84 3.69
C ASN A 402 9.62 -11.78 3.03
N ALA A 403 9.57 -13.09 3.32
CA ALA A 403 10.43 -14.07 2.68
C ALA A 403 10.17 -14.18 1.17
N LEU A 404 8.90 -14.12 0.74
CA LEU A 404 8.54 -14.07 -0.68
C LEU A 404 9.04 -12.80 -1.38
N ALA A 405 9.02 -11.68 -0.67
CA ALA A 405 9.56 -10.43 -1.18
C ALA A 405 11.08 -10.49 -1.36
N ASP A 406 11.80 -11.06 -0.38
CA ASP A 406 13.25 -11.23 -0.41
C ASP A 406 13.70 -12.24 -1.49
N ASP A 407 13.06 -13.42 -1.57
CA ASP A 407 13.36 -14.45 -2.58
C ASP A 407 13.17 -13.92 -4.00
N ARG A 408 12.19 -13.05 -4.21
CA ARG A 408 11.92 -12.49 -5.52
C ARG A 408 12.84 -11.33 -5.87
N ALA A 409 13.21 -10.48 -4.92
CA ALA A 409 14.24 -9.47 -5.14
C ALA A 409 15.55 -10.14 -5.61
N VAL A 410 15.88 -11.30 -5.04
CA VAL A 410 17.00 -12.14 -5.48
C VAL A 410 16.76 -12.74 -6.87
N ALA A 411 15.54 -13.18 -7.19
CA ALA A 411 15.21 -13.75 -8.49
C ALA A 411 15.18 -12.70 -9.61
N GLU A 412 14.69 -11.50 -9.34
CA GLU A 412 14.69 -10.37 -10.29
C GLU A 412 16.12 -9.85 -10.55
N ALA A 413 16.95 -9.77 -9.50
CA ALA A 413 18.38 -9.52 -9.67
C ALA A 413 19.07 -10.59 -10.50
N SER A 414 18.62 -11.84 -10.42
CA SER A 414 19.16 -12.96 -11.22
C SER A 414 18.68 -12.95 -12.67
N SER A 415 17.45 -12.50 -12.94
CA SER A 415 16.87 -12.45 -14.29
C SER A 415 17.36 -11.27 -15.12
N SER A 416 17.84 -10.22 -14.48
CA SER A 416 18.45 -9.05 -15.15
C SER A 416 19.88 -9.30 -15.65
N GLY A 417 20.36 -10.55 -15.58
CA GLY A 417 21.73 -10.92 -16.02
C GLY A 417 22.84 -10.46 -15.07
N LEU A 418 22.50 -9.68 -14.05
CA LEU A 418 23.38 -9.26 -12.96
C LEU A 418 22.95 -9.97 -11.66
N SER A 419 23.27 -11.25 -11.58
CA SER A 419 23.18 -11.98 -10.30
C SER A 419 24.12 -11.32 -9.29
N ARG A 420 23.72 -11.18 -8.02
CA ARG A 420 24.63 -10.74 -6.95
C ARG A 420 25.92 -11.57 -6.94
N ALA A 421 25.82 -12.83 -7.31
CA ALA A 421 26.97 -13.71 -7.47
C ALA A 421 27.87 -13.29 -8.64
N SER A 422 27.32 -12.87 -9.80
CA SER A 422 28.10 -12.34 -10.91
C SER A 422 28.70 -10.98 -10.59
N ALA A 423 27.96 -10.11 -9.88
CA ALA A 423 28.46 -8.82 -9.44
C ALA A 423 29.59 -8.97 -8.40
N LEU A 424 29.49 -9.93 -7.47
CA LEU A 424 30.57 -10.28 -6.55
C LEU A 424 31.83 -10.76 -7.29
N ALA A 425 31.64 -11.59 -8.31
CA ALA A 425 32.75 -12.07 -9.13
C ALA A 425 33.38 -10.94 -9.97
N GLU A 426 32.59 -10.04 -10.52
CA GLU A 426 33.08 -8.88 -11.27
C GLU A 426 33.74 -7.84 -10.38
N PHE A 427 33.21 -7.56 -9.20
CA PHE A 427 33.86 -6.72 -8.19
C PHE A 427 35.22 -7.33 -7.77
N ALA A 428 35.25 -8.63 -7.50
CA ALA A 428 36.49 -9.34 -7.18
C ALA A 428 37.54 -9.20 -8.29
N LYS A 429 37.12 -9.29 -9.56
CA LYS A 429 37.95 -9.03 -10.73
C LYS A 429 38.44 -7.58 -10.79
N ALA A 430 37.52 -6.61 -10.58
CA ALA A 430 37.86 -5.19 -10.59
C ALA A 430 38.88 -4.83 -9.50
N GLN A 431 38.82 -5.48 -8.34
CA GLN A 431 39.75 -5.29 -7.23
C GLN A 431 40.99 -6.21 -7.33
N ASN A 432 41.17 -6.93 -8.42
CA ASN A 432 42.30 -7.87 -8.64
C ASN A 432 42.44 -8.90 -7.49
N LEU A 433 41.32 -9.43 -7.01
CA LEU A 433 41.36 -10.50 -6.02
C LEU A 433 41.76 -11.83 -6.64
N SER A 434 42.62 -12.58 -5.96
CA SER A 434 42.94 -13.95 -6.35
C SER A 434 41.73 -14.89 -6.15
N GLN A 435 41.75 -16.07 -6.74
CA GLN A 435 40.68 -17.05 -6.61
C GLN A 435 40.31 -17.34 -5.12
N ARG A 436 41.33 -17.51 -4.26
CA ARG A 436 41.13 -17.74 -2.83
C ARG A 436 40.59 -16.52 -2.08
N GLU A 437 41.04 -15.35 -2.44
CA GLU A 437 40.51 -14.10 -1.89
C GLU A 437 39.05 -13.88 -2.34
N THR A 438 38.72 -14.24 -3.56
CA THR A 438 37.31 -14.18 -4.04
C THR A 438 36.41 -15.12 -3.24
N GLU A 439 36.83 -16.37 -2.99
CA GLU A 439 36.08 -17.32 -2.15
C GLU A 439 35.86 -16.77 -0.74
N VAL A 440 36.89 -16.19 -0.12
CA VAL A 440 36.78 -15.54 1.19
C VAL A 440 35.86 -14.32 1.15
N PHE A 441 35.98 -13.49 0.10
CA PHE A 441 35.17 -12.28 -0.09
C PHE A 441 33.67 -12.61 -0.20
N VAL A 442 33.29 -13.65 -0.95
CA VAL A 442 31.88 -14.09 -1.08
C VAL A 442 31.30 -14.42 0.30
N TYR A 443 32.00 -15.19 1.12
CA TYR A 443 31.52 -15.50 2.48
C TYR A 443 31.51 -14.26 3.40
N LEU A 444 32.43 -13.32 3.24
CA LEU A 444 32.39 -12.05 3.98
C LEU A 444 31.16 -11.23 3.57
N ALA A 445 30.82 -11.18 2.30
CA ALA A 445 29.64 -10.50 1.79
C ALA A 445 28.33 -11.14 2.27
N GLU A 446 28.32 -12.46 2.51
CA GLU A 446 27.20 -13.19 3.14
C GLU A 446 27.09 -12.98 4.66
N GLY A 447 27.95 -12.18 5.25
CA GLY A 447 27.87 -11.95 6.70
C GLY A 447 28.58 -13.01 7.58
N ARG A 448 29.32 -13.97 7.00
CA ARG A 448 29.96 -15.06 7.75
C ARG A 448 31.18 -14.60 8.55
N THR A 449 31.44 -15.26 9.66
CA THR A 449 32.61 -14.99 10.52
C THR A 449 33.87 -15.68 9.97
N THR A 450 35.05 -15.16 10.31
CA THR A 450 36.35 -15.75 9.89
C THR A 450 36.49 -17.21 10.32
N SER A 451 35.98 -17.58 11.51
CA SER A 451 35.97 -18.96 11.98
C SER A 451 35.08 -19.88 11.14
N TYR A 452 33.88 -19.39 10.75
CA TYR A 452 33.00 -20.13 9.81
C TYR A 452 33.67 -20.33 8.46
N ILE A 453 34.28 -19.29 7.91
CA ILE A 453 34.98 -19.33 6.60
C ILE A 453 36.12 -20.34 6.65
N ALA A 454 36.90 -20.31 7.72
CA ALA A 454 38.02 -21.24 7.94
C ALA A 454 37.55 -22.72 7.92
N SER A 455 36.44 -23.01 8.59
CA SER A 455 35.83 -24.34 8.62
C SER A 455 35.30 -24.78 7.25
N LYS A 456 34.72 -23.85 6.49
CA LYS A 456 34.15 -24.14 5.14
C LYS A 456 35.21 -24.33 4.06
N LEU A 457 36.30 -23.55 4.13
CA LEU A 457 37.38 -23.62 3.16
C LEU A 457 38.49 -24.61 3.54
N PHE A 458 38.35 -25.29 4.69
CA PHE A 458 39.31 -26.26 5.24
C PHE A 458 40.71 -25.66 5.41
N VAL A 459 40.78 -24.42 5.91
CA VAL A 459 42.04 -23.70 6.21
C VAL A 459 42.08 -23.20 7.65
N ALA A 460 43.26 -22.82 8.13
CA ALA A 460 43.41 -22.21 9.46
C ALA A 460 42.75 -20.81 9.49
N GLU A 461 42.22 -20.42 10.65
CA GLU A 461 41.62 -19.10 10.81
C GLU A 461 42.59 -17.95 10.57
N SER A 462 43.88 -18.17 10.93
CA SER A 462 44.98 -17.25 10.64
C SER A 462 45.18 -16.99 9.15
N THR A 463 44.99 -18.04 8.32
CA THR A 463 45.06 -17.94 6.86
C THR A 463 43.87 -17.12 6.32
N VAL A 464 42.66 -17.33 6.86
CA VAL A 464 41.49 -16.52 6.46
C VAL A 464 41.71 -15.05 6.84
N ARG A 465 42.24 -14.76 8.02
CA ARG A 465 42.57 -13.37 8.44
C ARG A 465 43.61 -12.73 7.51
N ALA A 466 44.60 -13.48 7.05
CA ALA A 466 45.58 -12.99 6.09
C ALA A 466 44.92 -12.64 4.75
N HIS A 467 44.01 -13.50 4.25
CA HIS A 467 43.23 -13.20 3.05
C HIS A 467 42.32 -11.98 3.22
N VAL A 468 41.63 -11.84 4.35
CA VAL A 468 40.81 -10.67 4.66
C VAL A 468 41.64 -9.39 4.65
N HIS A 469 42.83 -9.41 5.24
CA HIS A 469 43.74 -8.26 5.23
C HIS A 469 44.17 -7.90 3.80
N SER A 470 44.53 -8.89 3.00
CA SER A 470 44.88 -8.68 1.59
C SER A 470 43.71 -8.12 0.76
N ILE A 471 42.46 -8.61 1.01
CA ILE A 471 41.25 -8.09 0.37
C ILE A 471 41.05 -6.61 0.71
N TYR A 472 41.19 -6.22 2.00
CA TYR A 472 41.05 -4.83 2.42
C TYR A 472 42.11 -3.93 1.76
N GLN A 473 43.35 -4.39 1.67
CA GLN A 473 44.41 -3.64 0.98
C GLN A 473 44.09 -3.43 -0.51
N LYS A 474 43.63 -4.47 -1.20
CA LYS A 474 43.32 -4.41 -2.64
C LYS A 474 42.09 -3.55 -2.91
N ALA A 475 41.08 -3.63 -2.06
CA ALA A 475 39.87 -2.81 -2.16
C ALA A 475 40.04 -1.39 -1.58
N GLN A 476 41.21 -1.06 -1.03
CA GLN A 476 41.54 0.23 -0.40
C GLN A 476 40.56 0.62 0.72
N VAL A 477 40.15 -0.36 1.52
CA VAL A 477 39.24 -0.19 2.67
C VAL A 477 39.93 -0.64 3.95
N SER A 478 39.45 -0.14 5.11
CA SER A 478 40.03 -0.44 6.41
C SER A 478 39.18 -1.39 7.26
N SER A 479 37.92 -1.59 6.87
CA SER A 479 36.96 -2.38 7.64
C SER A 479 36.05 -3.20 6.74
N ARG A 480 35.39 -4.21 7.34
CA ARG A 480 34.38 -5.02 6.67
C ARG A 480 33.21 -4.19 6.20
N MET A 481 32.78 -3.21 6.99
CA MET A 481 31.66 -2.33 6.61
C MET A 481 32.01 -1.53 5.38
N GLU A 482 33.19 -0.93 5.32
CA GLU A 482 33.67 -0.20 4.15
C GLU A 482 33.80 -1.09 2.91
N LEU A 483 34.19 -2.37 3.07
CA LEU A 483 34.23 -3.32 1.97
C LEU A 483 32.85 -3.62 1.39
N LEU A 484 31.86 -3.77 2.27
CA LEU A 484 30.49 -4.01 1.86
C LEU A 484 29.88 -2.75 1.23
N ASP A 485 30.13 -1.58 1.76
CA ASP A 485 29.68 -0.30 1.20
C ASP A 485 30.29 -0.08 -0.19
N ALA A 486 31.59 -0.36 -0.38
CA ALA A 486 32.26 -0.28 -1.68
C ALA A 486 31.70 -1.28 -2.70
N PHE A 487 31.31 -2.47 -2.27
CA PHE A 487 30.66 -3.45 -3.11
C PHE A 487 29.22 -3.00 -3.49
N GLU A 488 28.44 -2.50 -2.56
CA GLU A 488 27.08 -2.01 -2.82
C GLU A 488 27.13 -0.80 -3.79
N GLU A 489 28.08 0.12 -3.62
CA GLU A 489 28.28 1.26 -4.52
C GLU A 489 28.65 0.79 -5.95
N TYR A 490 29.54 -0.21 -6.05
CA TYR A 490 29.90 -0.83 -7.34
C TYR A 490 28.68 -1.49 -7.99
N TRP A 491 27.90 -2.24 -7.23
CA TRP A 491 26.70 -2.91 -7.73
C TRP A 491 25.66 -1.89 -8.22
N GLU A 492 25.38 -0.87 -7.45
CA GLU A 492 24.44 0.20 -7.83
C GLU A 492 24.91 0.90 -9.12
N SER A 493 26.21 1.12 -9.28
CA SER A 493 26.78 1.70 -10.51
C SER A 493 26.58 0.81 -11.73
N GLN A 494 26.70 -0.51 -11.60
CA GLN A 494 26.46 -1.48 -12.66
C GLN A 494 24.98 -1.61 -13.01
N LEU A 495 24.10 -1.56 -12.02
CA LEU A 495 22.65 -1.50 -12.21
C LEU A 495 22.22 -0.20 -12.93
N GLY A 496 22.96 0.90 -12.71
CA GLY A 496 22.75 2.17 -13.41
C GLY A 496 23.30 2.20 -14.84
N ALA A 497 24.35 1.44 -15.13
CA ALA A 497 24.99 1.38 -16.45
C ALA A 497 24.32 0.38 -17.42
N SER A 498 23.55 -0.58 -16.90
CA SER A 498 22.77 -1.54 -17.71
C SER A 498 21.34 -1.04 -18.01
N ARG A 499 21.06 0.20 -17.71
CA ARG A 499 19.84 0.94 -18.05
C ARG A 499 20.13 1.99 -19.11
#